data_2073313a655603406ccbdbb2370eea63
#
_entry.id   2073313a655603406ccbdbb2370eea63
#
_cell.length_a   1.000
_cell.length_b   1.000
_cell.length_c   1.000
_cell.angle_alpha   90.00
_cell.angle_beta   90.00
_cell.angle_gamma   90.00
#
_symmetry.space_group_name_H-M   'P 1'
#
loop_
_entity.id
_entity.type
_entity.pdbx_description
1 polymer ?
#
loop_
_entity_poly.entity_id
_entity_poly.type
_entity_poly.pdbx_seq_one_letter_code
_entity_poly.pdbx_strand_id
1 'polypeptide(L)'
;MQGSTTRFLIASMLLSLSATAQAAVVAFSNIVSGDGAPTFFDESTTTPDAVNGNVLNIGLNNFGADGTSSSNTAAVDALSLVITAPEGYMITSLLYSEAGQAETTGGTAVASGSIVADGMPTNFATQVFSPSTTLSAWSIEPGIITIDNKQSIAVSVTNSLFAYAFGPTDIAMIEKTSATLTVGLTQVPLPAAAWLFGSAIAGLIYSKSRLT
;
A
#
# COMPACT_ATOMS: atom_id res chain seq x y z
N MET A 1 -26.69 -58.28 16.81
CA MET A 1 -25.72 -57.60 15.95
C MET A 1 -26.28 -56.29 15.48
N GLN A 2 -26.21 -55.23 16.28
CA GLN A 2 -26.61 -53.86 15.93
C GLN A 2 -25.72 -52.94 16.78
N GLY A 3 -24.66 -52.42 16.23
CA GLY A 3 -23.77 -51.56 17.01
C GLY A 3 -22.62 -50.91 16.24
N SER A 4 -22.68 -50.84 14.90
CA SER A 4 -21.52 -50.34 14.14
C SER A 4 -21.76 -49.09 13.28
N THR A 5 -22.97 -48.58 13.15
CA THR A 5 -23.30 -47.47 12.23
C THR A 5 -23.24 -46.10 12.85
N THR A 6 -23.25 -45.97 14.16
CA THR A 6 -23.28 -44.63 14.84
C THR A 6 -21.90 -43.98 15.02
N ARG A 7 -20.80 -44.75 14.83
CA ARG A 7 -19.45 -44.23 15.08
C ARG A 7 -18.83 -43.45 13.91
N PHE A 8 -19.39 -43.57 12.69
CA PHE A 8 -18.86 -42.90 11.50
C PHE A 8 -19.42 -41.50 11.29
N LEU A 9 -20.55 -41.15 11.89
CA LEU A 9 -21.21 -39.83 11.67
C LEU A 9 -20.59 -38.69 12.47
N ILE A 10 -19.86 -38.95 13.54
CA ILE A 10 -19.25 -37.91 14.38
C ILE A 10 -17.88 -37.47 13.81
N ALA A 11 -17.19 -38.35 13.11
CA ALA A 11 -15.89 -37.99 12.48
C ALA A 11 -16.02 -37.12 11.24
N SER A 12 -17.16 -37.18 10.53
CA SER A 12 -17.39 -36.38 9.32
C SER A 12 -17.87 -34.94 9.60
N MET A 13 -18.34 -34.64 10.81
CA MET A 13 -18.84 -33.30 11.16
C MET A 13 -17.75 -32.36 11.62
N LEU A 14 -16.56 -32.85 11.92
CA LEU A 14 -15.40 -32.05 12.34
C LEU A 14 -14.53 -31.54 11.16
N LEU A 15 -14.79 -31.99 9.94
CA LEU A 15 -13.97 -31.60 8.78
C LEU A 15 -14.56 -30.47 7.92
N SER A 16 -15.70 -29.91 8.27
CA SER A 16 -16.35 -28.87 7.45
C SER A 16 -16.26 -27.43 7.96
N LEU A 17 -15.33 -27.15 8.92
CA LEU A 17 -14.88 -25.77 9.15
C LEU A 17 -13.77 -25.43 8.12
N SER A 18 -14.10 -25.49 6.84
CA SER A 18 -13.36 -24.71 5.85
C SER A 18 -13.63 -23.25 6.15
N ALA A 19 -12.74 -22.62 6.92
CA ALA A 19 -12.69 -21.18 6.97
C ALA A 19 -12.56 -20.70 5.52
N THR A 20 -13.60 -20.09 4.98
CA THR A 20 -13.49 -19.33 3.74
C THR A 20 -12.41 -18.29 4.03
N ALA A 21 -11.24 -18.45 3.41
CA ALA A 21 -10.19 -17.45 3.45
C ALA A 21 -10.76 -16.20 2.76
N GLN A 22 -11.36 -15.33 3.54
CA GLN A 22 -11.72 -14.00 3.07
C GLN A 22 -10.40 -13.27 2.83
N ALA A 23 -10.27 -12.65 1.65
CA ALA A 23 -9.12 -11.80 1.38
C ALA A 23 -9.01 -10.77 2.51
N ALA A 24 -7.83 -10.69 3.13
CA ALA A 24 -7.60 -9.74 4.21
C ALA A 24 -7.65 -8.32 3.63
N VAL A 25 -8.64 -7.54 4.02
CA VAL A 25 -8.82 -6.16 3.56
C VAL A 25 -8.17 -5.21 4.56
N VAL A 26 -7.21 -4.43 4.08
CA VAL A 26 -6.54 -3.39 4.85
C VAL A 26 -7.44 -2.17 4.97
N ALA A 27 -7.49 -1.56 6.15
CA ALA A 27 -8.13 -0.26 6.33
C ALA A 27 -7.12 0.87 6.13
N PHE A 28 -7.44 1.79 5.21
CA PHE A 28 -6.74 3.05 5.00
C PHE A 28 -7.59 4.17 5.59
N SER A 29 -7.03 4.99 6.46
CA SER A 29 -7.76 6.04 7.17
C SER A 29 -6.88 7.28 7.37
N ASN A 30 -7.52 8.39 7.79
CA ASN A 30 -6.85 9.67 8.02
C ASN A 30 -6.00 10.10 6.82
N ILE A 31 -6.55 9.91 5.62
CA ILE A 31 -5.90 10.32 4.37
C ILE A 31 -5.97 11.83 4.31
N VAL A 32 -4.82 12.50 4.33
CA VAL A 32 -4.70 13.96 4.31
C VAL A 32 -3.57 14.33 3.36
N SER A 33 -3.86 15.18 2.38
CA SER A 33 -2.84 15.83 1.57
C SER A 33 -2.20 17.00 2.32
N GLY A 34 -1.00 17.40 1.92
CA GLY A 34 -0.22 18.44 2.62
C GLY A 34 -0.92 19.80 2.65
N ASP A 35 -0.60 20.62 3.67
CA ASP A 35 -1.25 21.89 3.99
C ASP A 35 -0.98 23.05 3.00
N GLY A 36 -0.51 22.76 1.79
CA GLY A 36 -0.19 23.75 0.76
C GLY A 36 -1.23 23.80 -0.38
N ALA A 37 -1.63 24.98 -0.80
CA ALA A 37 -2.33 25.15 -2.08
C ALA A 37 -1.30 25.49 -3.18
N PRO A 38 -1.30 24.79 -4.36
CA PRO A 38 -2.24 23.75 -4.74
C PRO A 38 -1.90 22.37 -4.14
N THR A 39 -2.92 21.61 -3.77
CA THR A 39 -2.78 20.20 -3.41
C THR A 39 -2.73 19.33 -4.67
N PHE A 40 -1.67 18.56 -4.84
CA PHE A 40 -1.48 17.69 -5.99
C PHE A 40 -1.91 16.25 -5.71
N PHE A 41 -1.92 15.82 -4.45
CA PHE A 41 -2.62 14.61 -4.03
C PHE A 41 -4.10 14.91 -3.81
N ASP A 42 -4.96 14.07 -4.36
CA ASP A 42 -6.42 14.21 -4.24
C ASP A 42 -6.97 13.15 -3.28
N GLU A 43 -7.34 13.59 -2.08
CA GLU A 43 -7.91 12.72 -1.04
C GLU A 43 -9.22 12.09 -1.50
N SER A 44 -10.04 12.81 -2.28
CA SER A 44 -11.37 12.38 -2.69
C SER A 44 -11.35 11.23 -3.70
N THR A 45 -10.28 11.13 -4.48
CA THR A 45 -10.05 10.07 -5.47
C THR A 45 -9.03 9.02 -5.00
N THR A 46 -8.42 9.22 -3.82
CA THR A 46 -7.54 8.23 -3.19
C THR A 46 -8.38 7.11 -2.58
N THR A 47 -8.37 5.94 -3.20
CA THR A 47 -9.27 4.83 -2.84
C THR A 47 -8.55 3.48 -2.81
N PRO A 48 -8.96 2.57 -1.90
CA PRO A 48 -8.51 1.18 -1.97
C PRO A 48 -8.91 0.54 -3.30
N ASP A 49 -8.04 -0.32 -3.82
CA ASP A 49 -8.35 -1.11 -5.00
C ASP A 49 -9.52 -2.08 -4.71
N ALA A 50 -10.52 -2.12 -5.57
CA ALA A 50 -11.73 -2.91 -5.37
C ALA A 50 -11.49 -4.43 -5.43
N VAL A 51 -10.42 -4.87 -6.07
CA VAL A 51 -10.06 -6.29 -6.23
C VAL A 51 -9.02 -6.70 -5.21
N ASN A 52 -8.00 -5.84 -5.01
CA ASN A 52 -6.88 -6.07 -4.11
C ASN A 52 -6.99 -5.12 -2.91
N GLY A 53 -7.78 -5.47 -1.91
CA GLY A 53 -8.05 -4.61 -0.74
C GLY A 53 -6.82 -4.23 0.11
N ASN A 54 -5.62 -4.68 -0.27
CA ASN A 54 -4.33 -4.28 0.30
C ASN A 54 -3.55 -3.29 -0.57
N VAL A 55 -4.17 -2.77 -1.65
CA VAL A 55 -3.60 -1.75 -2.53
C VAL A 55 -4.41 -0.46 -2.39
N LEU A 56 -3.72 0.65 -2.19
CA LEU A 56 -4.29 2.00 -2.23
C LEU A 56 -3.90 2.66 -3.55
N ASN A 57 -4.88 3.03 -4.37
CA ASN A 57 -4.69 3.90 -5.52
C ASN A 57 -4.72 5.34 -5.03
N ILE A 58 -3.62 6.08 -5.21
CA ILE A 58 -3.48 7.45 -4.74
C ILE A 58 -3.96 8.40 -5.83
N GLY A 59 -4.99 9.18 -5.51
CA GLY A 59 -5.55 10.20 -6.38
C GLY A 59 -4.56 11.32 -6.65
N LEU A 60 -4.52 11.81 -7.90
CA LEU A 60 -3.65 12.88 -8.34
C LEU A 60 -4.47 14.00 -8.99
N ASN A 61 -4.13 15.26 -8.69
CA ASN A 61 -4.74 16.44 -9.27
C ASN A 61 -3.67 17.26 -9.99
N ASN A 62 -3.46 16.98 -11.29
CA ASN A 62 -2.48 17.68 -12.14
C ASN A 62 -1.10 17.79 -11.46
N PHE A 63 -0.59 16.68 -10.93
CA PHE A 63 0.69 16.67 -10.24
C PHE A 63 1.83 16.78 -11.26
N GLY A 64 2.18 17.98 -11.63
CA GLY A 64 3.18 18.28 -12.64
C GLY A 64 3.86 19.63 -12.47
N ALA A 65 5.03 19.77 -13.08
CA ALA A 65 5.80 20.99 -13.18
C ALA A 65 6.09 21.29 -14.64
N ASP A 66 5.97 22.56 -15.05
CA ASP A 66 6.16 23.05 -16.41
C ASP A 66 7.05 24.30 -16.39
N GLY A 67 8.28 24.18 -16.89
CA GLY A 67 9.25 25.25 -17.07
C GLY A 67 9.37 25.62 -18.53
N THR A 68 9.09 26.87 -18.86
CA THR A 68 9.20 27.41 -20.21
C THR A 68 9.87 28.78 -20.22
N SER A 69 10.62 29.11 -21.27
CA SER A 69 11.15 30.45 -21.51
C SER A 69 11.94 31.03 -20.32
N SER A 70 12.90 30.28 -19.80
CA SER A 70 13.74 30.64 -18.63
C SER A 70 12.98 30.68 -17.29
N SER A 71 11.82 30.05 -17.22
CA SER A 71 11.08 29.89 -15.95
C SER A 71 11.36 28.51 -15.34
N ASN A 72 11.32 28.46 -14.02
CA ASN A 72 11.46 27.22 -13.26
C ASN A 72 10.18 27.03 -12.42
N THR A 73 9.64 25.83 -12.46
CA THR A 73 8.47 25.47 -11.65
C THR A 73 8.73 24.23 -10.83
N ALA A 74 7.97 24.12 -9.76
CA ALA A 74 8.00 22.94 -8.90
C ALA A 74 6.58 22.56 -8.49
N ALA A 75 6.32 21.27 -8.42
CA ALA A 75 5.16 20.68 -7.77
C ALA A 75 5.65 19.82 -6.62
N VAL A 76 5.32 20.23 -5.39
CA VAL A 76 5.72 19.52 -4.17
C VAL A 76 4.48 19.30 -3.32
N ASP A 77 4.24 18.08 -2.89
CA ASP A 77 3.13 17.76 -2.01
C ASP A 77 3.45 16.53 -1.14
N ALA A 78 2.69 16.38 -0.05
CA ALA A 78 2.79 15.26 0.86
C ALA A 78 1.42 14.64 1.08
N LEU A 79 1.36 13.32 1.16
CA LEU A 79 0.18 12.55 1.55
C LEU A 79 0.47 11.81 2.85
N SER A 80 -0.37 12.00 3.85
CA SER A 80 -0.29 11.29 5.13
C SER A 80 -1.50 10.41 5.32
N LEU A 81 -1.32 9.20 5.87
CA LEU A 81 -2.40 8.26 6.15
C LEU A 81 -2.03 7.28 7.26
N VAL A 82 -3.03 6.59 7.77
CA VAL A 82 -2.86 5.47 8.70
C VAL A 82 -3.34 4.19 8.03
N ILE A 83 -2.52 3.16 8.09
CA ILE A 83 -2.80 1.82 7.58
C ILE A 83 -3.04 0.90 8.77
N THR A 84 -4.14 0.14 8.76
CA THR A 84 -4.47 -0.83 9.80
C THR A 84 -4.74 -2.19 9.18
N ALA A 85 -4.03 -3.21 9.66
CA ALA A 85 -4.26 -4.60 9.27
C ALA A 85 -5.60 -5.11 9.84
N PRO A 86 -6.31 -5.99 9.14
CA PRO A 86 -7.48 -6.65 9.69
C PRO A 86 -7.11 -7.57 10.87
N GLU A 87 -8.10 -7.92 11.67
CA GLU A 87 -7.90 -8.83 12.80
C GLU A 87 -7.25 -10.16 12.37
N GLY A 88 -6.28 -10.64 13.14
CA GLY A 88 -5.51 -11.85 12.83
C GLY A 88 -4.39 -11.66 11.79
N TYR A 89 -4.12 -10.42 11.38
CA TYR A 89 -3.01 -10.09 10.47
C TYR A 89 -2.13 -8.98 11.03
N MET A 90 -0.88 -8.93 10.57
CA MET A 90 0.09 -7.87 10.83
C MET A 90 0.66 -7.35 9.51
N ILE A 91 0.99 -6.07 9.47
CA ILE A 91 1.69 -5.43 8.37
C ILE A 91 3.16 -5.83 8.45
N THR A 92 3.70 -6.35 7.35
CA THR A 92 5.10 -6.79 7.25
C THR A 92 5.91 -6.01 6.24
N SER A 93 5.24 -5.38 5.28
CA SER A 93 5.93 -4.59 4.26
C SER A 93 5.02 -3.58 3.59
N LEU A 94 5.66 -2.57 2.98
CA LEU A 94 5.04 -1.64 2.05
C LEU A 94 5.82 -1.63 0.74
N LEU A 95 5.12 -1.47 -0.37
CA LEU A 95 5.69 -1.17 -1.68
C LEU A 95 4.98 0.07 -2.23
N TYR A 96 5.72 1.14 -2.42
CA TYR A 96 5.25 2.33 -3.11
C TYR A 96 5.69 2.28 -4.57
N SER A 97 4.84 2.68 -5.47
CA SER A 97 5.14 2.81 -6.90
C SER A 97 4.50 4.07 -7.45
N GLU A 98 5.23 4.80 -8.26
CA GLU A 98 4.72 5.95 -9.00
C GLU A 98 5.24 5.94 -10.43
N ALA A 99 4.47 6.52 -11.33
CA ALA A 99 4.84 6.67 -12.73
C ALA A 99 4.33 7.98 -13.32
N GLY A 100 4.96 8.40 -14.39
CA GLY A 100 4.61 9.64 -15.07
C GLY A 100 5.27 9.78 -16.43
N GLN A 101 5.30 11.01 -16.93
CA GLN A 101 5.91 11.38 -18.21
C GLN A 101 6.77 12.63 -18.02
N ALA A 102 7.84 12.72 -18.82
CA ALA A 102 8.71 13.89 -18.85
C ALA A 102 9.11 14.23 -20.30
N GLU A 103 9.24 15.51 -20.58
CA GLU A 103 9.71 16.04 -21.84
C GLU A 103 10.65 17.23 -21.60
N THR A 104 11.78 17.28 -22.29
CA THR A 104 12.72 18.41 -22.19
C THR A 104 13.28 18.76 -23.55
N THR A 105 13.45 20.07 -23.81
CA THR A 105 14.22 20.61 -24.92
C THR A 105 15.08 21.74 -24.37
N GLY A 106 16.39 21.50 -24.27
CA GLY A 106 17.35 22.46 -23.66
C GLY A 106 17.24 22.60 -22.13
N GLY A 107 16.14 22.12 -21.54
CA GLY A 107 15.86 22.20 -20.10
C GLY A 107 16.19 20.92 -19.33
N THR A 108 15.80 20.88 -18.06
CA THR A 108 15.94 19.70 -17.20
C THR A 108 14.67 19.49 -16.38
N ALA A 109 14.20 18.24 -16.32
CA ALA A 109 13.10 17.85 -15.43
C ALA A 109 13.59 16.82 -14.41
N VAL A 110 13.06 16.88 -13.18
CA VAL A 110 13.49 16.03 -12.06
C VAL A 110 12.29 15.50 -11.30
N ALA A 111 12.27 14.20 -11.05
CA ALA A 111 11.36 13.56 -10.11
C ALA A 111 12.15 13.02 -8.90
N SER A 112 11.64 13.30 -7.70
CA SER A 112 12.22 12.81 -6.45
C SER A 112 11.15 12.71 -5.37
N GLY A 113 11.47 12.04 -4.26
CA GLY A 113 10.56 11.95 -3.13
C GLY A 113 11.09 11.06 -2.02
N SER A 114 10.23 10.84 -1.04
CA SER A 114 10.49 9.93 0.07
C SER A 114 9.19 9.39 0.64
N ILE A 115 9.28 8.25 1.30
CA ILE A 115 8.22 7.69 2.13
C ILE A 115 8.75 7.50 3.55
N VAL A 116 7.95 7.90 4.52
CA VAL A 116 8.20 7.62 5.94
C VAL A 116 7.14 6.63 6.39
N ALA A 117 7.56 5.46 6.83
CA ALA A 117 6.67 4.41 7.33
C ALA A 117 7.09 4.04 8.75
N ASP A 118 6.16 4.13 9.71
CA ASP A 118 6.43 3.88 11.14
C ASP A 118 7.67 4.67 11.67
N GLY A 119 7.84 5.91 11.18
CA GLY A 119 8.97 6.79 11.53
C GLY A 119 10.28 6.50 10.79
N MET A 120 10.33 5.49 9.93
CA MET A 120 11.52 5.12 9.14
C MET A 120 11.47 5.74 7.75
N PRO A 121 12.38 6.67 7.40
CA PRO A 121 12.40 7.31 6.09
C PRO A 121 13.08 6.40 5.04
N THR A 122 12.52 6.36 3.84
CA THR A 122 13.10 5.76 2.65
C THR A 122 13.05 6.78 1.52
N ASN A 123 14.20 7.19 1.02
CA ASN A 123 14.28 8.13 -0.10
C ASN A 123 14.12 7.39 -1.43
N PHE A 124 13.46 8.03 -2.38
CA PHE A 124 13.33 7.55 -3.75
C PHE A 124 14.60 7.84 -4.55
N ALA A 125 14.89 7.00 -5.54
CA ALA A 125 15.92 7.30 -6.50
C ALA A 125 15.50 8.51 -7.35
N THR A 126 16.33 9.55 -7.38
CA THR A 126 16.06 10.74 -8.18
C THR A 126 16.16 10.38 -9.68
N GLN A 127 15.13 10.72 -10.44
CA GLN A 127 15.11 10.62 -11.90
C GLN A 127 15.39 12.01 -12.50
N VAL A 128 16.32 12.08 -13.45
CA VAL A 128 16.71 13.33 -14.12
C VAL A 128 16.59 13.15 -15.63
N PHE A 129 15.89 14.08 -16.27
CA PHE A 129 15.67 14.13 -17.71
C PHE A 129 16.31 15.40 -18.28
N SER A 130 17.28 15.28 -19.18
CA SER A 130 17.96 16.43 -19.83
C SER A 130 18.90 15.97 -20.93
N PRO A 131 19.38 16.86 -21.84
CA PRO A 131 18.78 18.16 -22.18
C PRO A 131 17.76 18.07 -23.31
N SER A 132 17.58 16.90 -23.95
CA SER A 132 16.65 16.69 -25.06
C SER A 132 16.02 15.31 -24.91
N THR A 133 15.03 15.25 -24.03
CA THR A 133 14.21 14.07 -23.82
C THR A 133 12.89 14.28 -24.55
N THR A 134 12.62 13.50 -25.60
CA THR A 134 11.25 13.44 -26.17
C THR A 134 10.34 12.85 -25.12
N LEU A 135 9.02 13.11 -25.18
CA LEU A 135 8.05 12.61 -24.22
C LEU A 135 8.33 11.16 -23.84
N SER A 136 8.79 10.96 -22.63
CA SER A 136 9.29 9.68 -22.11
C SER A 136 8.59 9.31 -20.83
N ALA A 137 8.12 8.08 -20.75
CA ALA A 137 7.57 7.54 -19.51
C ALA A 137 8.67 7.31 -18.47
N TRP A 138 8.36 7.53 -17.20
CA TRP A 138 9.24 7.22 -16.09
C TRP A 138 8.49 6.48 -14.98
N SER A 139 9.21 5.75 -14.14
CA SER A 139 8.69 5.12 -12.94
C SER A 139 9.70 5.15 -11.80
N ILE A 140 9.22 5.23 -10.59
CA ILE A 140 10.01 5.14 -9.35
C ILE A 140 9.39 4.07 -8.47
N GLU A 141 10.22 3.09 -8.08
CA GLU A 141 9.90 2.06 -7.10
C GLU A 141 11.07 1.99 -6.10
N PRO A 142 10.93 2.53 -4.89
CA PRO A 142 12.02 2.53 -3.90
C PRO A 142 12.36 1.14 -3.36
N GLY A 143 11.61 0.10 -3.78
CA GLY A 143 11.73 -1.26 -3.29
C GLY A 143 10.79 -1.54 -2.12
N ILE A 144 10.91 -2.76 -1.59
CA ILE A 144 10.08 -3.20 -0.46
C ILE A 144 10.61 -2.59 0.84
N ILE A 145 9.75 -1.86 1.54
CA ILE A 145 10.01 -1.33 2.87
C ILE A 145 9.53 -2.37 3.88
N THR A 146 10.45 -2.94 4.65
CA THR A 146 10.13 -3.94 5.67
C THR A 146 9.56 -3.26 6.91
N ILE A 147 8.45 -3.80 7.42
CA ILE A 147 7.77 -3.36 8.64
C ILE A 147 7.86 -4.50 9.68
N ASP A 148 8.14 -4.15 10.92
CA ASP A 148 8.32 -5.13 12.00
C ASP A 148 6.97 -5.52 12.63
N ASN A 149 6.16 -6.28 11.89
CA ASN A 149 4.91 -6.91 12.34
C ASN A 149 3.99 -5.97 13.14
N LYS A 150 3.53 -4.91 12.52
CA LYS A 150 2.64 -3.91 13.16
C LYS A 150 1.16 -4.15 12.81
N GLN A 151 0.28 -3.93 13.78
CA GLN A 151 -1.17 -3.91 13.57
C GLN A 151 -1.60 -2.64 12.82
N SER A 152 -0.95 -1.52 13.12
CA SER A 152 -1.23 -0.22 12.50
C SER A 152 0.05 0.59 12.38
N ILE A 153 0.18 1.35 11.29
CA ILE A 153 1.31 2.25 11.03
C ILE A 153 0.84 3.58 10.46
N ALA A 154 1.58 4.63 10.78
CA ALA A 154 1.46 5.91 10.08
C ALA A 154 2.42 5.92 8.88
N VAL A 155 1.93 6.43 7.75
CA VAL A 155 2.69 6.57 6.51
C VAL A 155 2.57 7.99 6.00
N SER A 156 3.70 8.58 5.57
CA SER A 156 3.72 9.85 4.85
C SER A 156 4.57 9.70 3.60
N VAL A 157 4.02 10.11 2.46
CA VAL A 157 4.71 10.14 1.16
C VAL A 157 4.90 11.58 0.77
N THR A 158 6.13 12.00 0.48
CA THR A 158 6.44 13.32 -0.05
C THR A 158 7.01 13.18 -1.45
N ASN A 159 6.47 13.90 -2.39
CA ASN A 159 6.93 13.93 -3.77
C ASN A 159 7.27 15.34 -4.23
N SER A 160 8.26 15.43 -5.10
CA SER A 160 8.73 16.68 -5.68
C SER A 160 9.04 16.48 -7.15
N LEU A 161 8.39 17.24 -7.99
CA LEU A 161 8.65 17.37 -9.42
C LEU A 161 9.19 18.78 -9.70
N PHE A 162 10.28 18.87 -10.45
CA PHE A 162 10.89 20.15 -10.83
C PHE A 162 11.09 20.20 -12.33
N ALA A 163 10.83 21.38 -12.89
CA ALA A 163 11.07 21.69 -14.30
C ALA A 163 11.88 22.99 -14.43
N TYR A 164 13.03 22.92 -15.07
CA TYR A 164 13.98 24.01 -15.23
C TYR A 164 14.19 24.30 -16.72
N ALA A 165 13.79 25.48 -17.18
CA ALA A 165 14.10 26.02 -18.49
C ALA A 165 15.17 27.11 -18.36
N PHE A 166 16.31 26.95 -18.97
CA PHE A 166 17.48 27.82 -18.82
C PHE A 166 17.55 28.92 -19.89
N GLY A 167 16.95 28.69 -21.04
CA GLY A 167 16.96 29.59 -22.19
C GLY A 167 15.55 29.99 -22.66
N PRO A 168 15.43 31.01 -23.53
CA PRO A 168 14.15 31.52 -23.97
C PRO A 168 13.34 30.55 -24.85
N THR A 169 13.99 29.50 -25.38
CA THR A 169 13.37 28.46 -26.20
C THR A 169 13.33 27.10 -25.51
N ASP A 170 13.84 27.03 -24.27
CA ASP A 170 13.89 25.78 -23.54
C ASP A 170 12.51 25.42 -22.99
N ILE A 171 12.26 24.13 -22.93
CA ILE A 171 11.07 23.51 -22.37
C ILE A 171 11.51 22.41 -21.42
N ALA A 172 10.87 22.34 -20.27
CA ALA A 172 10.97 21.20 -19.38
C ALA A 172 9.58 20.93 -18.78
N MET A 173 9.08 19.74 -18.98
CA MET A 173 7.78 19.31 -18.44
C MET A 173 7.97 17.97 -17.73
N ILE A 174 7.30 17.82 -16.61
CA ILE A 174 7.21 16.55 -15.90
C ILE A 174 5.88 16.44 -15.18
N GLU A 175 5.23 15.32 -15.35
CA GLU A 175 3.97 15.03 -14.68
C GLU A 175 3.96 13.61 -14.09
N LYS A 176 3.23 13.44 -13.02
CA LYS A 176 2.90 12.15 -12.43
C LYS A 176 1.50 11.74 -12.88
N THR A 177 1.38 10.53 -13.40
CA THR A 177 0.12 10.00 -13.93
C THR A 177 -0.48 8.92 -13.06
N SER A 178 0.33 8.29 -12.19
CA SER A 178 -0.16 7.28 -11.24
C SER A 178 0.72 7.20 -9.99
N ALA A 179 0.10 6.82 -8.88
CA ALA A 179 0.80 6.44 -7.67
C ALA A 179 -0.01 5.37 -6.92
N THR A 180 0.67 4.37 -6.38
CA THR A 180 0.04 3.28 -5.63
C THR A 180 0.85 2.92 -4.38
N LEU A 181 0.16 2.43 -3.36
CA LEU A 181 0.77 1.90 -2.15
C LEU A 181 0.22 0.50 -1.88
N THR A 182 1.07 -0.51 -1.93
CA THR A 182 0.73 -1.91 -1.66
C THR A 182 1.19 -2.31 -0.26
N VAL A 183 0.33 -2.99 0.48
CA VAL A 183 0.58 -3.43 1.85
C VAL A 183 0.78 -4.94 1.88
N GLY A 184 1.92 -5.40 2.37
CA GLY A 184 2.19 -6.81 2.64
C GLY A 184 1.69 -7.18 4.04
N LEU A 185 0.96 -8.28 4.12
CA LEU A 185 0.37 -8.81 5.35
C LEU A 185 0.90 -10.21 5.66
N THR A 186 1.02 -10.52 6.95
CA THR A 186 1.22 -11.88 7.43
C THR A 186 0.14 -12.24 8.44
N GLN A 187 -0.34 -13.48 8.39
CA GLN A 187 -1.30 -13.99 9.36
C GLN A 187 -0.60 -14.24 10.69
N VAL A 188 -1.20 -13.77 11.77
CA VAL A 188 -0.75 -14.09 13.13
C VAL A 188 -1.20 -15.52 13.48
N PRO A 189 -0.27 -16.43 13.83
CA PRO A 189 -0.67 -17.77 14.26
C PRO A 189 -1.61 -17.69 15.45
N LEU A 190 -2.71 -18.43 15.41
CA LEU A 190 -3.61 -18.55 16.55
C LEU A 190 -2.81 -19.06 17.77
N PRO A 191 -2.98 -18.45 18.95
CA PRO A 191 -2.32 -18.93 20.15
C PRO A 191 -2.58 -20.44 20.35
N ALA A 192 -1.55 -21.21 20.72
CA ALA A 192 -1.69 -22.63 21.00
C ALA A 192 -2.80 -22.92 22.05
N ALA A 193 -3.09 -21.94 22.92
CA ALA A 193 -4.20 -21.98 23.86
C ALA A 193 -5.58 -22.17 23.18
N ALA A 194 -5.81 -21.63 21.99
CA ALA A 194 -7.06 -21.82 21.25
C ALA A 194 -7.23 -23.28 20.80
N TRP A 195 -6.15 -23.92 20.36
CA TRP A 195 -6.13 -25.36 20.02
C TRP A 195 -6.30 -26.24 21.26
N LEU A 196 -5.64 -25.89 22.38
CA LEU A 196 -5.77 -26.59 23.65
C LEU A 196 -7.21 -26.46 24.21
N PHE A 197 -7.79 -25.29 24.13
CA PHE A 197 -9.17 -25.06 24.58
C PHE A 197 -10.18 -25.84 23.71
N GLY A 198 -10.02 -25.79 22.39
CA GLY A 198 -10.84 -26.56 21.46
C GLY A 198 -10.73 -28.08 21.69
N SER A 199 -9.52 -28.60 21.92
CA SER A 199 -9.29 -30.01 22.22
C SER A 199 -9.83 -30.42 23.59
N ALA A 200 -9.75 -29.54 24.60
CA ALA A 200 -10.32 -29.78 25.94
C ALA A 200 -11.85 -29.87 25.89
N ILE A 201 -12.53 -28.96 25.16
CA ILE A 201 -13.98 -29.02 24.95
C ILE A 201 -14.38 -30.31 24.24
N ALA A 202 -13.68 -30.67 23.15
CA ALA A 202 -13.93 -31.89 22.42
C ALA A 202 -13.75 -33.14 23.32
N GLY A 203 -12.74 -33.14 24.18
CA GLY A 203 -12.50 -34.20 25.19
C GLY A 203 -13.63 -34.31 26.20
N LEU A 204 -14.16 -33.17 26.71
CA LEU A 204 -15.27 -33.16 27.65
C LEU A 204 -16.57 -33.69 27.03
N ILE A 205 -16.86 -33.31 25.78
CA ILE A 205 -18.03 -33.80 25.04
C ILE A 205 -17.93 -35.30 24.83
N TYR A 206 -16.75 -35.81 24.47
CA TYR A 206 -16.50 -37.22 24.26
C TYR A 206 -16.62 -38.03 25.56
N SER A 207 -16.12 -37.51 26.69
CA SER A 207 -16.22 -38.17 28.00
C SER A 207 -17.65 -38.33 28.48
N LYS A 208 -18.49 -37.27 28.26
CA LYS A 208 -19.92 -37.28 28.63
C LYS A 208 -20.72 -38.32 27.83
N SER A 209 -20.38 -38.54 26.56
CA SER A 209 -21.05 -39.52 25.70
C SER A 209 -20.77 -41.00 26.07
N ARG A 210 -19.80 -41.27 26.95
CA ARG A 210 -19.49 -42.63 27.44
C ARG A 210 -20.17 -42.96 28.79
N LEU A 211 -20.74 -41.97 29.48
CA LEU A 211 -21.36 -42.12 30.79
C LEU A 211 -22.89 -42.26 30.69
N THR A 212 -23.46 -42.20 29.53
CA THR A 212 -24.84 -42.49 29.17
C THR A 212 -24.93 -43.73 28.28
#